data_05075e40d023312258d5d4bce48deecb
#
_entry.id   05075e40d023312258d5d4bce48deecb
#
_cell.length_a   1.000
_cell.length_b   1.000
_cell.length_c   1.000
_cell.angle_alpha   90.00
_cell.angle_beta   90.00
_cell.angle_gamma   90.00
#
_symmetry.space_group_name_H-M   'P 1'
#
loop_
_entity.id
_entity.type
_entity.pdbx_description
1 polymer ?
#
loop_
_entity_poly.entity_id
_entity_poly.type
_entity_poly.pdbx_seq_one_letter_code
_entity_poly.pdbx_strand_id
1 'polypeptide(L)'
;MDLLEQYFNSKIAAEEKIEAKDWMPEEYRKTLIRQISQHAHSEIVGMLPEGNWITRAPSLKRKSILLAKVQDEGGHGLYLYCAAETLGVSREQMIDDLLTGKAKYSSIFNYPAVTWADMGAIGWLVDGAAIMNQVMLCRTSYGPYARAMVRICKEESFHQRQGYDILLTLSKGTEIQRKMAQDAINRWWWPSLMMFGPSDAESTHSNQSMAWKIKRATNDELRQRFVDMSVPQVEILDLSLPDPKLKWNPERKHYDYGEINWD
;
A
#
# COMPACT_ATOMS: atom_id res chain seq x y z
N MET A 1 26.13 26.02 7.23
CA MET A 1 25.57 24.64 7.40
C MET A 1 26.25 24.07 8.62
N ASP A 2 25.48 23.63 9.60
CA ASP A 2 26.00 23.02 10.84
C ASP A 2 26.72 21.70 10.52
N LEU A 3 27.73 21.34 11.30
CA LEU A 3 28.48 20.07 11.14
C LEU A 3 27.57 18.84 11.19
N LEU A 4 26.52 18.87 12.02
CA LEU A 4 25.55 17.79 12.13
C LEU A 4 24.71 17.65 10.84
N GLU A 5 24.33 18.78 10.24
CA GLU A 5 23.60 18.81 8.99
C GLU A 5 24.47 18.32 7.82
N GLN A 6 25.75 18.70 7.79
CA GLN A 6 26.70 18.17 6.80
C GLN A 6 26.88 16.66 6.93
N TYR A 7 26.98 16.14 8.16
CA TYR A 7 27.10 14.71 8.41
C TYR A 7 25.83 13.96 7.98
N PHE A 8 24.64 14.46 8.32
CA PHE A 8 23.36 13.90 7.86
C PHE A 8 23.31 13.82 6.32
N ASN A 9 23.62 14.94 5.66
CA ASN A 9 23.59 15.00 4.19
C ASN A 9 24.61 14.06 3.56
N SER A 10 25.78 13.86 4.17
CA SER A 10 26.79 12.92 3.67
C SER A 10 26.29 11.47 3.76
N LYS A 11 25.61 11.08 4.84
CA LYS A 11 24.97 9.76 4.97
C LYS A 11 23.89 9.54 3.90
N ILE A 12 23.00 10.53 3.70
CA ILE A 12 21.98 10.48 2.65
C ILE A 12 22.61 10.30 1.27
N ALA A 13 23.67 11.09 0.96
CA ALA A 13 24.38 10.97 -0.32
C ALA A 13 25.03 9.59 -0.50
N ALA A 14 25.67 9.06 0.54
CA ALA A 14 26.31 7.74 0.55
C ALA A 14 25.35 6.56 0.60
N GLU A 15 24.02 6.80 0.66
CA GLU A 15 22.98 5.76 0.84
C GLU A 15 23.10 4.98 2.17
N GLU A 16 23.76 5.55 3.15
CA GLU A 16 23.80 5.02 4.50
C GLU A 16 22.47 5.24 5.23
N LYS A 17 22.14 4.31 6.14
CA LYS A 17 20.92 4.46 6.94
C LYS A 17 21.10 5.50 8.03
N ILE A 18 20.06 6.28 8.25
CA ILE A 18 19.89 7.10 9.44
C ILE A 18 19.25 6.21 10.50
N GLU A 19 19.92 6.05 11.60
CA GLU A 19 19.46 5.19 12.70
C GLU A 19 18.79 6.03 13.82
N ALA A 20 18.07 5.39 14.72
CA ALA A 20 17.32 6.02 15.80
C ALA A 20 18.14 6.97 16.69
N LYS A 21 19.44 6.71 16.83
CA LYS A 21 20.36 7.51 17.65
C LYS A 21 21.10 8.58 16.86
N ASP A 22 20.99 8.58 15.53
CA ASP A 22 21.63 9.58 14.71
C ASP A 22 20.90 10.92 14.84
N TRP A 23 21.67 12.00 14.79
CA TRP A 23 21.07 13.29 14.59
C TRP A 23 20.41 13.40 13.21
N MET A 24 19.24 14.00 13.17
CA MET A 24 18.49 14.26 11.94
C MET A 24 17.77 15.59 12.01
N PRO A 25 17.56 16.28 10.86
CA PRO A 25 16.77 17.50 10.81
C PRO A 25 15.34 17.26 11.34
N GLU A 26 14.78 18.21 12.04
CA GLU A 26 13.44 18.11 12.62
C GLU A 26 12.36 17.85 11.55
N GLU A 27 12.47 18.46 10.38
CA GLU A 27 11.53 18.26 9.29
C GLU A 27 11.63 16.85 8.67
N TYR A 28 12.81 16.25 8.65
CA TYR A 28 12.99 14.84 8.28
C TYR A 28 12.28 13.93 9.29
N ARG A 29 12.49 14.17 10.58
CA ARG A 29 11.86 13.43 11.68
C ARG A 29 10.34 13.54 11.64
N LYS A 30 9.78 14.74 11.51
CA LYS A 30 8.33 14.97 11.38
C LYS A 30 7.73 14.27 10.16
N THR A 31 8.45 14.30 9.04
CA THR A 31 8.01 13.62 7.82
C THR A 31 7.93 12.10 8.02
N LEU A 32 8.94 11.51 8.66
CA LEU A 32 8.93 10.08 8.99
C LEU A 32 7.82 9.72 9.97
N ILE A 33 7.65 10.47 11.06
CA ILE A 33 6.55 10.23 12.03
C ILE A 33 5.23 10.21 11.31
N ARG A 34 4.94 11.23 10.51
CA ARG A 34 3.69 11.30 9.74
C ARG A 34 3.49 10.11 8.82
N GLN A 35 4.52 9.75 8.04
CA GLN A 35 4.41 8.66 7.05
C GLN A 35 4.29 7.29 7.73
N ILE A 36 5.11 7.02 8.73
CA ILE A 36 5.12 5.72 9.41
C ILE A 36 3.84 5.54 10.23
N SER A 37 3.39 6.59 10.95
CA SER A 37 2.14 6.53 11.72
C SER A 37 0.93 6.34 10.82
N GLN A 38 0.83 7.08 9.71
CA GLN A 38 -0.26 6.91 8.75
C GLN A 38 -0.26 5.52 8.13
N HIS A 39 0.92 4.96 7.84
CA HIS A 39 1.05 3.58 7.36
C HIS A 39 0.57 2.59 8.42
N ALA A 40 1.06 2.70 9.67
CA ALA A 40 0.62 1.86 10.78
C ALA A 40 -0.90 1.90 10.99
N HIS A 41 -1.49 3.10 10.97
CA HIS A 41 -2.94 3.27 11.06
C HIS A 41 -3.68 2.59 9.92
N SER A 42 -3.12 2.66 8.70
CA SER A 42 -3.71 2.01 7.51
C SER A 42 -3.74 0.50 7.65
N GLU A 43 -2.68 -0.13 8.17
CA GLU A 43 -2.64 -1.56 8.44
C GLU A 43 -3.70 -1.97 9.48
N ILE A 44 -3.78 -1.23 10.59
CA ILE A 44 -4.76 -1.52 11.67
C ILE A 44 -6.21 -1.34 11.18
N VAL A 45 -6.50 -0.28 10.43
CA VAL A 45 -7.86 -0.06 9.90
C VAL A 45 -8.15 -1.03 8.75
N GLY A 46 -7.16 -1.32 7.90
CA GLY A 46 -7.27 -2.23 6.76
C GLY A 46 -7.67 -3.66 7.13
N MET A 47 -7.25 -4.14 8.30
CA MET A 47 -7.64 -5.47 8.76
C MET A 47 -9.16 -5.61 9.04
N LEU A 48 -9.89 -4.52 9.28
CA LEU A 48 -11.29 -4.57 9.70
C LEU A 48 -12.25 -5.05 8.61
N PRO A 49 -12.23 -4.53 7.37
CA PRO A 49 -13.07 -5.02 6.28
C PRO A 49 -12.89 -6.51 6.04
N GLU A 50 -11.67 -7.00 6.04
CA GLU A 50 -11.35 -8.41 5.83
C GLU A 50 -11.69 -9.27 7.04
N GLY A 51 -11.45 -8.79 8.26
CA GLY A 51 -11.84 -9.44 9.52
C GLY A 51 -13.33 -9.73 9.58
N ASN A 52 -14.16 -8.84 9.09
CA ASN A 52 -15.61 -9.01 8.99
C ASN A 52 -16.04 -10.15 8.03
N TRP A 53 -15.15 -10.60 7.15
CA TRP A 53 -15.40 -11.68 6.20
C TRP A 53 -14.93 -13.06 6.67
N ILE A 54 -14.16 -13.18 7.74
CA ILE A 54 -13.64 -14.47 8.23
C ILE A 54 -14.76 -15.48 8.45
N THR A 55 -15.84 -15.09 9.13
CA THR A 55 -16.98 -15.98 9.39
C THR A 55 -17.80 -16.31 8.15
N ARG A 56 -17.79 -15.44 7.14
CA ARG A 56 -18.55 -15.54 5.88
C ARG A 56 -17.77 -16.17 4.74
N ALA A 57 -16.47 -16.41 4.89
CA ALA A 57 -15.65 -17.04 3.87
C ALA A 57 -16.18 -18.45 3.53
N PRO A 58 -16.15 -18.88 2.24
CA PRO A 58 -16.95 -20.01 1.73
C PRO A 58 -16.45 -21.40 2.16
N SER A 59 -15.28 -21.52 2.76
CA SER A 59 -14.74 -22.80 3.23
C SER A 59 -13.83 -22.60 4.45
N LEU A 60 -13.61 -23.68 5.22
CA LEU A 60 -12.68 -23.65 6.35
C LEU A 60 -11.27 -23.23 5.92
N LYS A 61 -10.80 -23.72 4.76
CA LYS A 61 -9.52 -23.31 4.18
C LYS A 61 -9.47 -21.80 3.94
N ARG A 62 -10.51 -21.21 3.34
CA ARG A 62 -10.55 -19.76 3.06
C ARG A 62 -10.68 -18.96 4.36
N LYS A 63 -11.40 -19.47 5.36
CA LYS A 63 -11.47 -18.83 6.70
C LYS A 63 -10.10 -18.76 7.35
N SER A 64 -9.34 -19.86 7.36
CA SER A 64 -8.02 -19.91 7.99
C SER A 64 -6.99 -19.03 7.27
N ILE A 65 -7.02 -18.97 5.93
CA ILE A 65 -6.15 -18.10 5.15
C ILE A 65 -6.48 -16.63 5.45
N LEU A 66 -7.75 -16.24 5.45
CA LEU A 66 -8.15 -14.88 5.73
C LEU A 66 -7.85 -14.47 7.18
N LEU A 67 -8.02 -15.38 8.14
CA LEU A 67 -7.62 -15.15 9.53
C LEU A 67 -6.11 -14.89 9.65
N ALA A 68 -5.28 -15.70 8.96
CA ALA A 68 -3.84 -15.49 8.95
C ALA A 68 -3.47 -14.12 8.36
N LYS A 69 -4.07 -13.73 7.24
CA LYS A 69 -3.88 -12.41 6.64
C LYS A 69 -4.24 -11.29 7.62
N VAL A 70 -5.39 -11.33 8.25
CA VAL A 70 -5.83 -10.31 9.22
C VAL A 70 -4.89 -10.21 10.41
N GLN A 71 -4.31 -11.35 10.86
CA GLN A 71 -3.27 -11.34 11.90
C GLN A 71 -1.96 -10.69 11.43
N ASP A 72 -1.57 -10.92 10.18
CA ASP A 72 -0.39 -10.29 9.58
C ASP A 72 -0.57 -8.76 9.51
N GLU A 73 -1.73 -8.25 9.04
CA GLU A 73 -2.04 -6.80 9.01
C GLU A 73 -1.93 -6.15 10.39
N GLY A 74 -2.49 -6.81 11.43
CA GLY A 74 -2.31 -6.36 12.81
C GLY A 74 -0.85 -6.35 13.25
N GLY A 75 -0.07 -7.34 12.84
CA GLY A 75 1.38 -7.44 13.07
C GLY A 75 2.16 -6.35 12.35
N HIS A 76 1.82 -6.03 11.08
CA HIS A 76 2.41 -4.95 10.29
C HIS A 76 2.24 -3.61 11.00
N GLY A 77 1.01 -3.30 11.45
CA GLY A 77 0.73 -2.10 12.23
C GLY A 77 1.62 -1.99 13.46
N LEU A 78 1.81 -3.09 14.21
CA LEU A 78 2.69 -3.11 15.39
C LEU A 78 4.16 -2.87 15.04
N TYR A 79 4.69 -3.45 13.96
CA TYR A 79 6.08 -3.20 13.52
C TYR A 79 6.29 -1.74 13.15
N LEU A 80 5.31 -1.14 12.48
CA LEU A 80 5.36 0.26 12.07
C LEU A 80 5.26 1.20 13.27
N TYR A 81 4.38 0.92 14.24
CA TYR A 81 4.37 1.67 15.49
C TYR A 81 5.72 1.61 16.21
N CYS A 82 6.33 0.41 16.32
CA CYS A 82 7.67 0.29 16.89
C CYS A 82 8.71 1.14 16.14
N ALA A 83 8.63 1.22 14.81
CA ALA A 83 9.52 2.08 14.04
C ALA A 83 9.27 3.58 14.33
N ALA A 84 8.01 4.00 14.47
CA ALA A 84 7.65 5.37 14.81
C ALA A 84 8.08 5.75 16.24
N GLU A 85 7.95 4.82 17.20
CA GLU A 85 8.39 5.02 18.59
C GLU A 85 9.88 5.39 18.69
N THR A 86 10.71 4.87 17.78
CA THR A 86 12.15 5.23 17.73
C THR A 86 12.40 6.69 17.36
N LEU A 87 11.38 7.40 16.87
CA LEU A 87 11.39 8.83 16.56
C LEU A 87 10.85 9.71 17.71
N GLY A 88 10.47 9.07 18.84
CA GLY A 88 10.05 9.77 20.06
C GLY A 88 8.55 10.05 20.16
N VAL A 89 7.71 9.38 19.35
CA VAL A 89 6.25 9.44 19.50
C VAL A 89 5.76 8.16 20.18
N SER A 90 4.85 8.26 21.18
CA SER A 90 4.35 7.07 21.85
C SER A 90 3.26 6.37 21.05
N ARG A 91 3.20 5.05 21.17
CA ARG A 91 2.17 4.22 20.54
C ARG A 91 0.78 4.58 21.05
N GLU A 92 0.65 4.80 22.35
CA GLU A 92 -0.60 5.18 22.98
C GLU A 92 -1.14 6.49 22.36
N GLN A 93 -0.26 7.48 22.15
CA GLN A 93 -0.65 8.73 21.52
C GLN A 93 -1.08 8.52 20.07
N MET A 94 -0.35 7.71 19.28
CA MET A 94 -0.71 7.42 17.90
C MET A 94 -2.07 6.71 17.79
N ILE A 95 -2.34 5.76 18.68
CA ILE A 95 -3.63 5.04 18.74
C ILE A 95 -4.75 5.98 19.18
N ASP A 96 -4.52 6.82 20.20
CA ASP A 96 -5.51 7.81 20.62
C ASP A 96 -5.86 8.79 19.51
N ASP A 97 -4.87 9.27 18.78
CA ASP A 97 -5.06 10.16 17.62
C ASP A 97 -5.87 9.47 16.50
N LEU A 98 -5.66 8.17 16.27
CA LEU A 98 -6.46 7.39 15.33
C LEU A 98 -7.90 7.26 15.80
N LEU A 99 -8.13 6.84 17.04
CA LEU A 99 -9.47 6.60 17.59
C LEU A 99 -10.28 7.89 17.75
N THR A 100 -9.63 9.02 17.99
CA THR A 100 -10.27 10.34 18.10
C THR A 100 -10.42 11.07 16.76
N GLY A 101 -10.00 10.44 15.65
CA GLY A 101 -10.13 11.01 14.29
C GLY A 101 -9.15 12.14 13.98
N LYS A 102 -8.13 12.35 14.81
CA LYS A 102 -7.07 13.34 14.56
C LYS A 102 -6.02 12.83 13.56
N ALA A 103 -5.78 11.52 13.55
CA ALA A 103 -4.84 10.88 12.63
C ALA A 103 -5.53 10.45 11.33
N LYS A 104 -4.72 10.37 10.26
CA LYS A 104 -5.16 9.91 8.94
C LYS A 104 -4.73 8.45 8.72
N TYR A 105 -5.52 7.75 7.94
CA TYR A 105 -5.21 6.44 7.35
C TYR A 105 -5.62 6.44 5.87
N SER A 106 -5.35 5.38 5.14
CA SER A 106 -5.73 5.28 3.73
C SER A 106 -7.25 5.22 3.57
N SER A 107 -7.82 6.18 2.85
CA SER A 107 -9.28 6.31 2.64
C SER A 107 -9.89 5.12 1.92
N ILE A 108 -9.09 4.29 1.26
CA ILE A 108 -9.56 3.09 0.56
C ILE A 108 -10.28 2.12 1.50
N PHE A 109 -9.91 2.09 2.79
CA PHE A 109 -10.56 1.22 3.78
C PHE A 109 -11.95 1.70 4.20
N ASN A 110 -12.41 2.85 3.73
CA ASN A 110 -13.78 3.32 3.89
C ASN A 110 -14.75 2.77 2.82
N TYR A 111 -14.21 2.16 1.75
CA TYR A 111 -15.04 1.54 0.72
C TYR A 111 -15.64 0.22 1.22
N PRO A 112 -16.94 -0.04 0.94
CA PRO A 112 -17.60 -1.22 1.44
C PRO A 112 -17.14 -2.50 0.73
N ALA A 113 -16.84 -3.54 1.50
CA ALA A 113 -16.60 -4.90 1.00
C ALA A 113 -17.90 -5.71 1.08
N VAL A 114 -18.64 -5.79 -0.03
CA VAL A 114 -20.02 -6.29 -0.08
C VAL A 114 -20.16 -7.75 -0.50
N THR A 115 -19.17 -8.31 -1.20
CA THR A 115 -19.18 -9.71 -1.67
C THR A 115 -17.87 -10.42 -1.34
N TRP A 116 -17.88 -11.76 -1.46
CA TRP A 116 -16.64 -12.53 -1.32
C TRP A 116 -15.59 -12.19 -2.38
N ALA A 117 -16.02 -11.72 -3.56
CA ALA A 117 -15.10 -11.27 -4.60
C ALA A 117 -14.32 -10.01 -4.21
N ASP A 118 -14.87 -9.19 -3.29
CA ASP A 118 -14.13 -8.02 -2.77
C ASP A 118 -12.89 -8.46 -1.99
N MET A 119 -12.93 -9.58 -1.28
CA MET A 119 -11.73 -10.14 -0.65
C MET A 119 -10.65 -10.49 -1.67
N GLY A 120 -11.08 -10.94 -2.85
CA GLY A 120 -10.18 -11.17 -3.98
C GLY A 120 -9.63 -9.87 -4.56
N ALA A 121 -10.49 -8.88 -4.79
CA ALA A 121 -10.11 -7.60 -5.38
C ALA A 121 -9.24 -6.76 -4.43
N ILE A 122 -9.54 -6.77 -3.12
CA ILE A 122 -8.71 -6.11 -2.11
C ILE A 122 -7.31 -6.75 -2.13
N GLY A 123 -7.21 -8.07 -1.96
CA GLY A 123 -5.92 -8.74 -1.95
C GLY A 123 -5.13 -8.56 -3.24
N TRP A 124 -5.77 -8.58 -4.41
CA TRP A 124 -5.05 -8.40 -5.67
C TRP A 124 -4.74 -6.94 -6.00
N LEU A 125 -5.74 -6.05 -5.96
CA LEU A 125 -5.59 -4.66 -6.42
C LEU A 125 -5.10 -3.74 -5.31
N VAL A 126 -5.69 -3.81 -4.10
CA VAL A 126 -5.34 -2.90 -3.01
C VAL A 126 -3.97 -3.28 -2.42
N ASP A 127 -3.77 -4.55 -2.05
CA ASP A 127 -2.47 -5.01 -1.56
C ASP A 127 -1.42 -4.95 -2.66
N GLY A 128 -1.82 -5.19 -3.93
CA GLY A 128 -0.94 -5.02 -5.08
C GLY A 128 -0.43 -3.58 -5.25
N ALA A 129 -1.29 -2.58 -5.08
CA ALA A 129 -0.90 -1.16 -5.07
C ALA A 129 -0.06 -0.82 -3.84
N ALA A 130 -0.41 -1.37 -2.67
CA ALA A 130 0.37 -1.22 -1.44
C ALA A 130 1.80 -1.76 -1.62
N ILE A 131 1.97 -2.98 -2.12
CA ILE A 131 3.28 -3.61 -2.37
C ILE A 131 4.14 -2.75 -3.30
N MET A 132 3.60 -2.16 -4.37
CA MET A 132 4.35 -1.28 -5.26
C MET A 132 5.00 -0.11 -4.52
N ASN A 133 4.29 0.48 -3.55
CA ASN A 133 4.83 1.52 -2.67
C ASN A 133 5.81 0.94 -1.64
N GLN A 134 5.44 -0.14 -0.99
CA GLN A 134 6.13 -0.72 0.16
C GLN A 134 7.49 -1.31 -0.19
N VAL A 135 7.65 -1.96 -1.35
CA VAL A 135 8.94 -2.51 -1.81
C VAL A 135 9.99 -1.42 -1.93
N MET A 136 9.63 -0.23 -2.36
CA MET A 136 10.54 0.91 -2.41
C MET A 136 10.97 1.36 -1.01
N LEU A 137 10.11 1.22 -0.01
CA LEU A 137 10.40 1.57 1.38
C LEU A 137 11.41 0.62 2.06
N CYS A 138 11.63 -0.58 1.54
CA CYS A 138 12.74 -1.43 1.99
C CYS A 138 14.10 -0.74 1.82
N ARG A 139 14.18 0.26 0.94
CA ARG A 139 15.38 1.05 0.67
C ARG A 139 15.29 2.49 1.21
N THR A 140 14.26 2.82 2.00
CA THR A 140 14.14 4.13 2.65
C THR A 140 15.39 4.46 3.45
N SER A 141 15.71 5.74 3.57
CA SER A 141 16.90 6.21 4.31
C SER A 141 16.83 5.96 5.81
N TYR A 142 15.64 5.79 6.41
CA TYR A 142 15.48 5.52 7.84
C TYR A 142 15.56 4.02 8.15
N GLY A 143 16.59 3.61 8.89
CA GLY A 143 16.90 2.20 9.16
C GLY A 143 15.79 1.40 9.82
N PRO A 144 15.17 1.86 10.92
CA PRO A 144 14.06 1.14 11.57
C PRO A 144 12.88 0.88 10.63
N TYR A 145 12.48 1.88 9.82
CA TYR A 145 11.41 1.71 8.85
C TYR A 145 11.77 0.72 7.74
N ALA A 146 12.99 0.84 7.17
CA ALA A 146 13.45 -0.07 6.14
C ALA A 146 13.43 -1.54 6.59
N ARG A 147 13.87 -1.82 7.83
CA ARG A 147 13.86 -3.18 8.39
C ARG A 147 12.45 -3.73 8.61
N ALA A 148 11.52 -2.91 9.08
CA ALA A 148 10.11 -3.30 9.20
C ALA A 148 9.55 -3.68 7.83
N MET A 149 9.80 -2.86 6.79
CA MET A 149 9.30 -3.07 5.44
C MET A 149 9.81 -4.36 4.78
N VAL A 150 11.04 -4.80 5.06
CA VAL A 150 11.55 -6.08 4.53
C VAL A 150 10.70 -7.27 4.96
N ARG A 151 10.21 -7.27 6.19
CA ARG A 151 9.32 -8.32 6.69
C ARG A 151 7.92 -8.17 6.12
N ILE A 152 7.35 -6.99 6.22
CA ILE A 152 5.99 -6.67 5.73
C ILE A 152 5.84 -7.07 4.25
N CYS A 153 6.75 -6.65 3.38
CA CYS A 153 6.67 -6.98 1.94
C CYS A 153 6.67 -8.48 1.63
N LYS A 154 7.31 -9.32 2.48
CA LYS A 154 7.28 -10.78 2.29
C LYS A 154 5.89 -11.35 2.56
N GLU A 155 5.23 -10.87 3.61
CA GLU A 155 3.90 -11.30 4.02
C GLU A 155 2.86 -10.76 3.02
N GLU A 156 2.96 -9.50 2.61
CA GLU A 156 2.11 -8.86 1.61
C GLU A 156 2.10 -9.56 0.23
N SER A 157 3.25 -10.05 -0.20
CA SER A 157 3.31 -10.80 -1.46
C SER A 157 2.44 -12.08 -1.44
N PHE A 158 2.26 -12.67 -0.27
CA PHE A 158 1.36 -13.79 -0.05
C PHE A 158 -0.11 -13.33 -0.07
N HIS A 159 -0.43 -12.20 0.54
CA HIS A 159 -1.76 -11.60 0.54
C HIS A 159 -2.24 -11.32 -0.88
N GLN A 160 -1.42 -10.68 -1.70
CA GLN A 160 -1.73 -10.39 -3.10
C GLN A 160 -2.02 -11.67 -3.88
N ARG A 161 -1.21 -12.70 -3.72
CA ARG A 161 -1.42 -13.98 -4.37
C ARG A 161 -2.73 -14.64 -3.96
N GLN A 162 -3.08 -14.60 -2.66
CA GLN A 162 -4.33 -15.18 -2.17
C GLN A 162 -5.55 -14.44 -2.71
N GLY A 163 -5.48 -13.11 -2.82
CA GLY A 163 -6.52 -12.29 -3.46
C GLY A 163 -6.73 -12.67 -4.92
N TYR A 164 -5.64 -12.76 -5.68
CA TYR A 164 -5.69 -13.19 -7.08
C TYR A 164 -6.28 -14.60 -7.25
N ASP A 165 -5.92 -15.56 -6.38
CA ASP A 165 -6.46 -16.93 -6.39
C ASP A 165 -7.96 -16.98 -6.13
N ILE A 166 -8.50 -16.05 -5.33
CA ILE A 166 -9.95 -15.91 -5.14
C ILE A 166 -10.62 -15.51 -6.44
N LEU A 167 -10.11 -14.45 -7.08
CA LEU A 167 -10.66 -13.97 -8.37
C LEU A 167 -10.52 -15.02 -9.47
N LEU A 168 -9.40 -15.72 -9.55
CA LEU A 168 -9.19 -16.81 -10.50
C LEU A 168 -10.21 -17.94 -10.29
N THR A 169 -10.47 -18.31 -9.03
CA THR A 169 -11.48 -19.31 -8.70
C THR A 169 -12.88 -18.87 -9.14
N LEU A 170 -13.24 -17.61 -8.89
CA LEU A 170 -14.56 -17.08 -9.24
C LEU A 170 -14.72 -16.88 -10.74
N SER A 171 -13.68 -16.42 -11.44
CA SER A 171 -13.72 -16.19 -12.89
C SER A 171 -13.87 -17.47 -13.71
N LYS A 172 -13.37 -18.61 -13.18
CA LYS A 172 -13.53 -19.95 -13.77
C LYS A 172 -14.75 -20.71 -13.25
N GLY A 173 -15.52 -20.11 -12.36
CA GLY A 173 -16.71 -20.71 -11.75
C GLY A 173 -17.98 -20.52 -12.60
N THR A 174 -19.12 -20.39 -11.94
CA THR A 174 -20.41 -20.14 -12.59
C THR A 174 -20.47 -18.72 -13.17
N GLU A 175 -21.42 -18.46 -14.08
CA GLU A 175 -21.64 -17.13 -14.63
C GLU A 175 -21.90 -16.07 -13.54
N ILE A 176 -22.62 -16.45 -12.48
CA ILE A 176 -22.89 -15.56 -11.34
C ILE A 176 -21.57 -15.22 -10.61
N GLN A 177 -20.70 -16.20 -10.38
CA GLN A 177 -19.41 -15.99 -9.74
C GLN A 177 -18.50 -15.12 -10.60
N ARG A 178 -18.48 -15.34 -11.92
CA ARG A 178 -17.72 -14.51 -12.86
C ARG A 178 -18.21 -13.07 -12.86
N LYS A 179 -19.52 -12.83 -12.90
CA LYS A 179 -20.12 -11.47 -12.79
C LYS A 179 -19.76 -10.82 -11.46
N MET A 180 -19.77 -11.56 -10.35
CA MET A 180 -19.36 -11.07 -9.04
C MET A 180 -17.88 -10.64 -9.02
N ALA A 181 -16.99 -11.42 -9.64
CA ALA A 181 -15.57 -11.07 -9.76
C ALA A 181 -15.37 -9.81 -10.60
N GLN A 182 -16.07 -9.72 -11.75
CA GLN A 182 -16.00 -8.52 -12.61
C GLN A 182 -16.52 -7.27 -11.89
N ASP A 183 -17.64 -7.38 -11.17
CA ASP A 183 -18.19 -6.28 -10.38
C ASP A 183 -17.21 -5.78 -9.30
N ALA A 184 -16.56 -6.70 -8.58
CA ALA A 184 -15.55 -6.34 -7.59
C ALA A 184 -14.37 -5.61 -8.24
N ILE A 185 -13.84 -6.10 -9.38
CA ILE A 185 -12.76 -5.42 -10.10
C ILE A 185 -13.19 -4.00 -10.52
N ASN A 186 -14.41 -3.84 -11.02
CA ASN A 186 -14.93 -2.54 -11.44
C ASN A 186 -14.99 -1.52 -10.29
N ARG A 187 -15.30 -1.98 -9.08
CA ARG A 187 -15.36 -1.11 -7.90
C ARG A 187 -14.00 -0.79 -7.30
N TRP A 188 -13.02 -1.69 -7.39
CA TRP A 188 -11.73 -1.54 -6.70
C TRP A 188 -10.59 -0.99 -7.57
N TRP A 189 -10.74 -0.98 -8.90
CA TRP A 189 -9.68 -0.52 -9.80
C TRP A 189 -9.28 0.93 -9.55
N TRP A 190 -10.21 1.86 -9.68
CA TRP A 190 -9.91 3.29 -9.53
C TRP A 190 -9.44 3.65 -8.13
N PRO A 191 -10.09 3.19 -7.04
CA PRO A 191 -9.58 3.39 -5.69
C PRO A 191 -8.15 2.88 -5.49
N SER A 192 -7.76 1.76 -6.10
CA SER A 192 -6.39 1.25 -6.02
C SER A 192 -5.38 2.17 -6.72
N LEU A 193 -5.74 2.78 -7.85
CA LEU A 193 -4.90 3.78 -8.52
C LEU A 193 -4.72 5.05 -7.69
N MET A 194 -5.75 5.44 -6.93
CA MET A 194 -5.70 6.60 -6.02
C MET A 194 -4.72 6.40 -4.86
N MET A 195 -4.39 5.17 -4.47
CA MET A 195 -3.44 4.88 -3.39
C MET A 195 -2.02 5.41 -3.65
N PHE A 196 -1.66 5.66 -4.90
CA PHE A 196 -0.37 6.26 -5.25
C PHE A 196 -0.29 7.76 -4.96
N GLY A 197 -1.43 8.39 -4.66
CA GLY A 197 -1.52 9.83 -4.44
C GLY A 197 -1.60 10.65 -5.72
N PRO A 198 -1.66 11.97 -5.63
CA PRO A 198 -1.70 12.87 -6.78
C PRO A 198 -0.45 12.75 -7.65
N SER A 199 -0.48 13.32 -8.85
CA SER A 199 0.67 13.39 -9.74
C SER A 199 1.86 14.08 -9.05
N ASP A 200 3.09 13.73 -9.45
CA ASP A 200 4.28 14.32 -8.83
C ASP A 200 4.36 15.84 -9.05
N ALA A 201 3.75 16.35 -10.13
CA ALA A 201 3.64 17.79 -10.39
C ALA A 201 2.76 18.52 -9.36
N GLU A 202 1.81 17.84 -8.76
CA GLU A 202 0.86 18.37 -7.78
C GLU A 202 1.25 18.07 -6.33
N SER A 203 2.21 17.16 -6.13
CA SER A 203 2.63 16.70 -4.81
C SER A 203 3.63 17.65 -4.16
N THR A 204 3.20 18.39 -3.14
CA THR A 204 4.03 19.35 -2.42
C THR A 204 5.16 18.73 -1.58
N HIS A 205 5.06 17.45 -1.25
CA HIS A 205 6.00 16.75 -0.36
C HIS A 205 6.86 15.69 -1.04
N SER A 206 6.57 15.34 -2.29
CA SER A 206 7.26 14.26 -3.01
C SER A 206 8.73 14.59 -3.21
N ASN A 207 9.05 15.79 -3.69
CA ASN A 207 10.42 16.20 -3.99
C ASN A 207 11.33 16.15 -2.75
N GLN A 208 10.86 16.62 -1.60
CA GLN A 208 11.65 16.60 -0.36
C GLN A 208 11.86 15.17 0.16
N SER A 209 10.82 14.32 0.09
CA SER A 209 10.93 12.92 0.47
C SER A 209 11.87 12.14 -0.45
N MET A 210 11.90 12.47 -1.75
CA MET A 210 12.86 11.92 -2.71
C MET A 210 14.29 12.39 -2.43
N ALA A 211 14.48 13.69 -2.16
CA ALA A 211 15.80 14.25 -1.83
C ALA A 211 16.40 13.60 -0.57
N TRP A 212 15.59 13.35 0.43
CA TRP A 212 15.98 12.61 1.65
C TRP A 212 16.03 11.09 1.49
N LYS A 213 15.74 10.58 0.29
CA LYS A 213 15.68 9.14 0.03
C LYS A 213 14.74 8.36 0.99
N ILE A 214 13.76 9.04 1.57
CA ILE A 214 12.64 8.40 2.26
C ILE A 214 11.80 7.67 1.21
N LYS A 215 11.43 8.38 0.13
CA LYS A 215 10.77 7.85 -1.05
C LYS A 215 11.82 7.54 -2.14
N ARG A 216 11.63 6.46 -2.91
CA ARG A 216 12.63 5.96 -3.87
C ARG A 216 12.12 5.86 -5.30
N ALA A 217 10.85 6.16 -5.52
CA ALA A 217 10.21 6.26 -6.82
C ALA A 217 9.08 7.28 -6.76
N THR A 218 8.71 7.86 -7.88
CA THR A 218 7.64 8.84 -7.95
C THR A 218 6.25 8.18 -7.91
N ASN A 219 5.20 8.96 -7.61
CA ASN A 219 3.82 8.45 -7.61
C ASN A 219 3.44 7.93 -8.99
N ASP A 220 3.80 8.69 -10.02
CA ASP A 220 3.46 8.37 -11.40
C ASP A 220 4.19 7.12 -11.90
N GLU A 221 5.48 6.95 -11.54
CA GLU A 221 6.23 5.73 -11.84
C GLU A 221 5.61 4.49 -11.20
N LEU A 222 5.24 4.58 -9.92
CA LEU A 222 4.68 3.43 -9.20
C LEU A 222 3.29 3.07 -9.72
N ARG A 223 2.46 4.07 -10.02
CA ARG A 223 1.13 3.88 -10.63
C ARG A 223 1.25 3.23 -11.99
N GLN A 224 2.17 3.70 -12.83
CA GLN A 224 2.42 3.11 -14.15
C GLN A 224 2.84 1.64 -14.06
N ARG A 225 3.78 1.32 -13.16
CA ARG A 225 4.21 -0.07 -12.91
C ARG A 225 3.05 -0.96 -12.47
N PHE A 226 2.17 -0.44 -11.62
CA PHE A 226 0.99 -1.16 -11.17
C PHE A 226 0.02 -1.44 -12.32
N VAL A 227 -0.26 -0.46 -13.18
CA VAL A 227 -1.08 -0.64 -14.38
C VAL A 227 -0.48 -1.69 -15.30
N ASP A 228 0.81 -1.57 -15.62
CA ASP A 228 1.53 -2.50 -16.51
C ASP A 228 1.53 -3.94 -15.99
N MET A 229 1.53 -4.13 -14.67
CA MET A 229 1.42 -5.43 -14.03
C MET A 229 -0.02 -5.97 -14.06
N SER A 230 -0.99 -5.13 -13.81
CA SER A 230 -2.38 -5.54 -13.63
C SER A 230 -3.08 -5.94 -14.93
N VAL A 231 -2.74 -5.27 -16.06
CA VAL A 231 -3.40 -5.55 -17.35
C VAL A 231 -3.20 -6.99 -17.81
N PRO A 232 -1.97 -7.54 -17.92
CA PRO A 232 -1.82 -8.93 -18.32
C PRO A 232 -2.40 -9.91 -17.30
N GLN A 233 -2.47 -9.55 -16.02
CA GLN A 233 -3.06 -10.41 -14.99
C GLN A 233 -4.58 -10.50 -15.12
N VAL A 234 -5.28 -9.41 -15.44
CA VAL A 234 -6.74 -9.44 -15.66
C VAL A 234 -7.12 -10.22 -16.92
N GLU A 235 -6.29 -10.19 -17.94
CA GLU A 235 -6.47 -10.99 -19.17
C GLU A 235 -6.45 -12.50 -18.86
N ILE A 236 -5.56 -12.96 -17.97
CA ILE A 236 -5.52 -14.37 -17.52
C ILE A 236 -6.81 -14.77 -16.79
N LEU A 237 -7.43 -13.83 -16.07
CA LEU A 237 -8.73 -14.05 -15.43
C LEU A 237 -9.88 -14.11 -16.44
N ASP A 238 -9.66 -13.72 -17.69
CA ASP A 238 -10.69 -13.52 -18.70
C ASP A 238 -11.76 -12.51 -18.23
N LEU A 239 -11.28 -11.46 -17.58
CA LEU A 239 -12.04 -10.31 -17.07
C LEU A 239 -11.45 -9.02 -17.64
N SER A 240 -12.03 -7.87 -17.31
CA SER A 240 -11.57 -6.56 -17.81
C SER A 240 -11.39 -5.55 -16.69
N LEU A 241 -10.47 -4.60 -16.88
CA LEU A 241 -10.39 -3.40 -16.06
C LEU A 241 -11.35 -2.33 -16.58
N PRO A 242 -12.02 -1.58 -15.71
CA PRO A 242 -13.05 -0.60 -16.11
C PRO A 242 -12.43 0.73 -16.56
N ASP A 243 -11.48 0.66 -17.47
CA ASP A 243 -10.81 1.83 -18.03
C ASP A 243 -10.78 1.72 -19.56
N PRO A 244 -11.62 2.50 -20.28
CA PRO A 244 -11.68 2.45 -21.73
C PRO A 244 -10.45 3.03 -22.44
N LYS A 245 -9.57 3.72 -21.72
CA LYS A 245 -8.31 4.27 -22.24
C LYS A 245 -7.14 3.30 -22.14
N LEU A 246 -7.31 2.15 -21.46
CA LEU A 246 -6.26 1.14 -21.36
C LEU A 246 -5.87 0.61 -22.74
N LYS A 247 -4.66 0.95 -23.17
CA LYS A 247 -4.11 0.52 -24.44
C LYS A 247 -2.60 0.45 -24.37
N TRP A 248 -2.03 -0.64 -24.89
CA TRP A 248 -0.57 -0.74 -25.01
C TRP A 248 -0.02 0.35 -25.96
N ASN A 249 0.95 1.10 -25.47
CA ASN A 249 1.65 2.13 -26.22
C ASN A 249 3.07 1.62 -26.54
N PRO A 250 3.36 1.22 -27.79
CA PRO A 250 4.63 0.63 -28.16
C PRO A 250 5.81 1.61 -28.09
N GLU A 251 5.55 2.91 -28.22
CA GLU A 251 6.61 3.94 -28.14
C GLU A 251 7.07 4.14 -26.69
N ARG A 252 6.13 4.19 -25.76
CA ARG A 252 6.40 4.32 -24.34
C ARG A 252 6.76 2.98 -23.67
N LYS A 253 6.41 1.86 -24.27
CA LYS A 253 6.48 0.50 -23.69
C LYS A 253 5.72 0.36 -22.36
N HIS A 254 4.58 1.01 -22.29
CA HIS A 254 3.66 1.05 -21.16
C HIS A 254 2.22 1.03 -21.65
N TYR A 255 1.30 0.68 -20.76
CA TYR A 255 -0.13 0.88 -21.03
C TYR A 255 -0.50 2.35 -20.76
N ASP A 256 -1.18 2.98 -21.70
CA ASP A 256 -1.89 4.24 -21.43
C ASP A 256 -3.14 3.91 -20.60
N TYR A 257 -3.51 4.80 -19.69
CA TYR A 257 -4.69 4.65 -18.82
C TYR A 257 -5.41 6.00 -18.64
N GLY A 258 -6.64 5.93 -18.14
CA GLY A 258 -7.47 7.11 -17.91
C GLY A 258 -6.98 8.02 -16.79
N GLU A 259 -7.42 9.26 -16.80
CA GLU A 259 -7.22 10.21 -15.71
C GLU A 259 -8.00 9.74 -14.48
N ILE A 260 -7.38 9.90 -13.31
CA ILE A 260 -8.01 9.57 -12.04
C ILE A 260 -8.87 10.75 -11.61
N ASN A 261 -10.14 10.49 -11.36
CA ASN A 261 -11.01 11.46 -10.70
C ASN A 261 -10.79 11.40 -9.19
N TRP A 262 -10.39 12.53 -8.61
CA TRP A 262 -10.12 12.67 -7.18
C TRP A 262 -11.31 13.19 -6.37
N ASP A 263 -12.43 13.55 -7.04
CA ASP A 263 -13.65 14.09 -6.41
C ASP A 263 -14.54 13.01 -5.77
#